data_265fddd3639929b016704e2d9a2f294d
#
_entry.id   265fddd3639929b016704e2d9a2f294d
#
_cell.length_a   1.000
_cell.length_b   1.000
_cell.length_c   1.000
_cell.angle_alpha   90.00
_cell.angle_beta   90.00
_cell.angle_gamma   90.00
#
_symmetry.space_group_name_H-M   'P 1'
#
loop_
_entity.id
_entity.type
_entity.pdbx_description
1 polymer ?
#
loop_
_entity_poly.entity_id
_entity_poly.type
_entity_poly.pdbx_seq_one_letter_code
_entity_poly.pdbx_strand_id
1 'polypeptide(L)'
;MSDFFEIERLVEDLAKIYSTACATSWYKVNNISNPTIAEFRNKVIEFMKHFEYTLSSFPQNNESEKFKKYAVSLLNKEMEKVQNGENNEVEKRYKYFVDYI
;
A
#
# COMPACT_ATOMS: atom_id res chain seq x y z
N MET A 1 0.29 -21.77 10.75
CA MET A 1 -0.93 -21.30 10.06
C MET A 1 -1.24 -19.86 10.37
N SER A 2 -1.23 -19.49 11.66
CA SER A 2 -1.46 -18.10 12.06
C SER A 2 -0.48 -17.12 11.42
N ASP A 3 0.77 -17.53 11.21
CA ASP A 3 1.81 -16.64 10.68
C ASP A 3 1.49 -16.15 9.26
N PHE A 4 1.04 -17.05 8.39
CA PHE A 4 0.68 -16.65 7.02
C PHE A 4 -0.57 -15.78 7.00
N PHE A 5 -1.52 -16.07 7.86
CA PHE A 5 -2.72 -15.26 8.00
C PHE A 5 -2.38 -13.85 8.47
N GLU A 6 -1.47 -13.72 9.42
CA GLU A 6 -1.03 -12.42 9.92
C GLU A 6 -0.30 -11.62 8.84
N ILE A 7 0.51 -12.28 8.01
CA ILE A 7 1.20 -11.63 6.90
C ILE A 7 0.19 -11.12 5.88
N GLU A 8 -0.81 -11.92 5.54
CA GLU A 8 -1.87 -11.50 4.62
C GLU A 8 -2.58 -10.25 5.12
N ARG A 9 -2.93 -10.26 6.40
CA ARG A 9 -3.62 -9.14 7.02
C ARG A 9 -2.75 -7.89 7.03
N LEU A 10 -1.48 -8.04 7.37
CA LEU A 10 -0.53 -6.93 7.40
C LEU A 10 -0.39 -6.31 6.00
N VAL A 11 -0.25 -7.11 4.97
CA VAL A 11 -0.12 -6.63 3.60
C VAL A 11 -1.40 -5.91 3.15
N GLU A 12 -2.57 -6.46 3.48
CA GLU A 12 -3.84 -5.79 3.19
C GLU A 12 -3.91 -4.42 3.88
N ASP A 13 -3.52 -4.34 5.14
CA ASP A 13 -3.52 -3.10 5.89
C ASP A 13 -2.51 -2.09 5.34
N LEU A 14 -1.36 -2.55 4.87
CA LEU A 14 -0.40 -1.68 4.20
C LEU A 14 -1.01 -1.00 2.99
N ALA A 15 -1.76 -1.75 2.19
CA ALA A 15 -2.40 -1.20 1.01
C ALA A 15 -3.58 -0.28 1.38
N LYS A 16 -4.46 -0.75 2.25
CA LYS A 16 -5.74 -0.07 2.53
C LYS A 16 -5.59 1.15 3.44
N ILE A 17 -4.70 1.10 4.39
CA ILE A 17 -4.62 2.09 5.46
C ILE A 17 -3.33 2.90 5.38
N TYR A 18 -2.19 2.24 5.52
CA TYR A 18 -0.91 2.95 5.70
C TYR A 18 -0.49 3.68 4.43
N SER A 19 -0.57 3.03 3.28
CA SER A 19 -0.17 3.66 2.02
C SER A 19 -1.10 4.80 1.62
N THR A 20 -2.40 4.66 1.88
CA THR A 20 -3.36 5.73 1.62
C THR A 20 -3.14 6.91 2.55
N ALA A 21 -2.86 6.64 3.83
CA ALA A 21 -2.55 7.70 4.79
C ALA A 21 -1.28 8.46 4.39
N CYS A 22 -0.26 7.74 3.95
CA CYS A 22 0.98 8.36 3.46
C CYS A 22 0.71 9.20 2.22
N ALA A 23 -0.10 8.70 1.29
CA ALA A 23 -0.43 9.43 0.07
C ALA A 23 -1.19 10.72 0.38
N THR A 24 -2.22 10.65 1.24
CA THR A 24 -2.99 11.84 1.61
C THR A 24 -2.12 12.86 2.33
N SER A 25 -1.25 12.41 3.23
CA SER A 25 -0.31 13.29 3.93
C SER A 25 0.65 13.96 2.97
N TRP A 26 1.15 13.21 1.99
CA TRP A 26 2.04 13.76 0.98
C TRP A 26 1.38 14.89 0.19
N TYR A 27 0.12 14.68 -0.24
CA TYR A 27 -0.61 15.72 -0.97
C TYR A 27 -0.85 16.96 -0.10
N LYS A 28 -1.18 16.75 1.18
CA LYS A 28 -1.40 17.87 2.10
C LYS A 28 -0.14 18.69 2.31
N VAL A 29 0.98 18.03 2.53
CA VAL A 29 2.27 18.70 2.74
C VAL A 29 2.69 19.49 1.51
N ASN A 30 2.36 19.00 0.33
CA ASN A 30 2.70 19.65 -0.94
C ASN A 30 1.61 20.58 -1.44
N ASN A 31 0.56 20.82 -0.66
CA ASN A 31 -0.54 21.75 -0.99
C ASN A 31 -1.26 21.37 -2.29
N ILE A 32 -1.43 20.09 -2.54
CA ILE A 32 -2.16 19.60 -3.70
C ILE A 32 -3.50 19.06 -3.22
N SER A 33 -4.59 19.73 -3.61
CA SER A 33 -5.92 19.38 -3.10
C SER A 33 -6.77 18.54 -4.06
N ASN A 34 -6.42 18.49 -5.33
CA ASN A 34 -7.24 17.82 -6.34
C ASN A 34 -6.42 16.90 -7.25
N PRO A 35 -5.76 15.86 -6.68
CA PRO A 35 -5.13 14.88 -7.57
C PRO A 35 -6.21 14.08 -8.30
N THR A 36 -5.91 13.63 -9.51
CA THR A 36 -6.81 12.69 -10.19
C THR A 36 -6.76 11.35 -9.48
N ILE A 37 -7.77 10.50 -9.72
CA ILE A 37 -7.77 9.16 -9.12
C ILE A 37 -6.55 8.36 -9.59
N ALA A 38 -6.14 8.51 -10.85
CA ALA A 38 -4.95 7.83 -11.37
C ALA A 38 -3.69 8.29 -10.64
N GLU A 39 -3.55 9.59 -10.40
CA GLU A 39 -2.42 10.13 -9.64
C GLU A 39 -2.41 9.61 -8.21
N PHE A 40 -3.58 9.56 -7.57
CA PHE A 40 -3.71 9.05 -6.22
C PHE A 40 -3.32 7.58 -6.12
N ARG A 41 -3.83 6.75 -7.05
CA ARG A 41 -3.46 5.33 -7.11
C ARG A 41 -1.96 5.15 -7.26
N ASN A 42 -1.35 5.92 -8.13
CA ASN A 42 0.10 5.85 -8.36
C ASN A 42 0.88 6.25 -7.11
N LYS A 43 0.40 7.26 -6.38
CA LYS A 43 1.05 7.68 -5.14
C LYS A 43 0.94 6.60 -4.06
N VAL A 44 -0.23 5.97 -3.93
CA VAL A 44 -0.43 4.84 -3.01
C VAL A 44 0.55 3.72 -3.34
N ILE A 45 0.65 3.36 -4.63
CA ILE A 45 1.57 2.31 -5.08
C ILE A 45 3.02 2.68 -4.79
N GLU A 46 3.38 3.94 -4.96
CA GLU A 46 4.72 4.44 -4.67
C GLU A 46 5.09 4.20 -3.20
N PHE A 47 4.18 4.46 -2.28
CA PHE A 47 4.41 4.17 -0.86
C PHE A 47 4.43 2.67 -0.58
N MET A 48 3.62 1.89 -1.26
CA MET A 48 3.67 0.44 -1.15
C MET A 48 5.03 -0.11 -1.59
N LYS A 49 5.62 0.47 -2.63
CA LYS A 49 6.97 0.09 -3.07
C LYS A 49 8.04 0.41 -2.03
N HIS A 50 7.86 1.47 -1.27
CA HIS A 50 8.76 1.76 -0.14
C HIS A 50 8.69 0.68 0.92
N PHE A 51 7.49 0.19 1.23
CA PHE A 51 7.34 -0.91 2.18
C PHE A 51 7.96 -2.19 1.65
N GLU A 52 7.82 -2.46 0.36
CA GLU A 52 8.47 -3.61 -0.28
C GLU A 52 9.98 -3.52 -0.16
N TYR A 53 10.54 -2.35 -0.41
CA TYR A 53 11.97 -2.11 -0.27
C TYR A 53 12.44 -2.38 1.17
N THR A 54 11.68 -1.91 2.14
CA THR A 54 11.99 -2.14 3.56
C THR A 54 12.00 -3.63 3.90
N LEU A 55 11.00 -4.36 3.43
CA LEU A 55 10.96 -5.81 3.62
C LEU A 55 12.18 -6.50 3.01
N SER A 56 12.60 -6.05 1.84
CA SER A 56 13.75 -6.62 1.14
C SER A 56 15.07 -6.32 1.84
N SER A 57 15.09 -5.32 2.73
CA SER A 57 16.30 -4.91 3.44
C SER A 57 16.50 -5.67 4.76
N PHE A 58 15.52 -6.46 5.20
CA PHE A 58 15.64 -7.21 6.45
C PHE A 58 16.71 -8.29 6.34
N PRO A 59 17.42 -8.59 7.45
CA PRO A 59 18.42 -9.65 7.44
C PRO A 59 17.84 -10.96 6.96
N GLN A 60 18.63 -11.69 6.18
CA GLN A 60 18.18 -12.92 5.55
C GLN A 60 18.62 -14.13 6.35
N ASN A 61 17.66 -14.99 6.66
CA ASN A 61 17.90 -16.34 7.13
C ASN A 61 16.85 -17.24 6.47
N ASN A 62 17.01 -18.55 6.60
CA ASN A 62 16.16 -19.48 5.87
C ASN A 62 14.67 -19.35 6.17
N GLU A 63 14.30 -19.01 7.40
CA GLU A 63 12.90 -18.84 7.77
C GLU A 63 12.35 -17.51 7.29
N SER A 64 13.06 -16.42 7.57
CA SER A 64 12.59 -15.09 7.18
C SER A 64 12.49 -14.95 5.67
N GLU A 65 13.31 -15.65 4.91
CA GLU A 65 13.29 -15.59 3.45
C GLU A 65 11.95 -16.09 2.88
N LYS A 66 11.40 -17.15 3.43
CA LYS A 66 10.10 -17.67 3.01
C LYS A 66 8.98 -16.67 3.25
N PHE A 67 8.94 -16.11 4.45
CA PHE A 67 7.92 -15.12 4.79
C PHE A 67 8.06 -13.85 3.96
N LYS A 68 9.27 -13.42 3.71
CA LYS A 68 9.58 -12.26 2.90
C LYS A 68 9.08 -12.44 1.47
N LYS A 69 9.38 -13.56 0.84
CA LYS A 69 8.92 -13.85 -0.52
C LYS A 69 7.40 -13.87 -0.59
N TYR A 70 6.76 -14.47 0.39
CA TYR A 70 5.32 -14.53 0.44
C TYR A 70 4.71 -13.13 0.59
N ALA A 71 5.26 -12.33 1.51
CA ALA A 71 4.78 -10.97 1.74
C ALA A 71 4.96 -10.09 0.49
N VAL A 72 6.09 -10.19 -0.17
CA VAL A 72 6.36 -9.43 -1.40
C VAL A 72 5.39 -9.84 -2.51
N SER A 73 5.12 -11.13 -2.64
CA SER A 73 4.15 -11.63 -3.63
C SER A 73 2.76 -11.07 -3.38
N LEU A 74 2.32 -11.06 -2.12
CA LEU A 74 1.01 -10.49 -1.76
C LEU A 74 0.97 -8.99 -2.00
N LEU A 75 2.05 -8.30 -1.67
CA LEU A 75 2.14 -6.86 -1.85
C LEU A 75 2.05 -6.49 -3.34
N ASN A 76 2.70 -7.26 -4.19
CA ASN A 76 2.61 -7.06 -5.65
C ASN A 76 1.19 -7.25 -6.16
N LYS A 77 0.46 -8.23 -5.63
CA LYS A 77 -0.94 -8.43 -5.99
C LYS A 77 -1.81 -7.27 -5.55
N GLU A 78 -1.55 -6.74 -4.34
CA GLU A 78 -2.30 -5.59 -3.85
C GLU A 78 -2.00 -4.33 -4.67
N MET A 79 -0.75 -4.13 -5.09
CA MET A 79 -0.40 -3.01 -5.96
C MET A 79 -1.14 -3.09 -7.30
N GLU A 80 -1.25 -4.28 -7.87
CA GLU A 80 -2.01 -4.50 -9.10
C GLU A 80 -3.49 -4.15 -8.92
N LYS A 81 -4.08 -4.57 -7.81
CA LYS A 81 -5.48 -4.23 -7.49
C LYS A 81 -5.67 -2.71 -7.37
N VAL A 82 -4.75 -2.04 -6.70
CA VAL A 82 -4.82 -0.57 -6.58
C VAL A 82 -4.73 0.07 -7.96
N GLN A 83 -3.81 -0.38 -8.79
CA GLN A 83 -3.62 0.16 -10.13
C GLN A 83 -4.87 0.01 -10.99
N ASN A 84 -5.56 -1.12 -10.85
CA ASN A 84 -6.76 -1.43 -11.64
C ASN A 84 -8.05 -0.84 -11.06
N GLY A 85 -7.96 -0.12 -9.94
CA GLY A 85 -9.14 0.45 -9.29
C GLY A 85 -9.99 -0.58 -8.56
N GLU A 86 -9.41 -1.74 -8.24
CA GLU A 86 -10.13 -2.85 -7.61
C GLU A 86 -10.05 -2.82 -6.07
N ASN A 87 -9.21 -1.95 -5.50
CA ASN A 87 -9.13 -1.81 -4.06
C ASN A 87 -10.16 -0.78 -3.59
N ASN A 88 -11.30 -1.25 -3.14
CA ASN A 88 -12.43 -0.40 -2.74
C ASN A 88 -12.08 0.57 -1.62
N GLU A 89 -11.22 0.18 -0.69
CA GLU A 89 -10.84 1.05 0.40
C GLU A 89 -9.99 2.22 -0.08
N VAL A 90 -9.07 1.97 -1.01
CA VAL A 90 -8.26 3.04 -1.62
C VAL A 90 -9.16 4.02 -2.38
N GLU A 91 -10.10 3.51 -3.16
CA GLU A 91 -11.05 4.34 -3.93
C GLU A 91 -11.91 5.19 -3.01
N LYS A 92 -12.39 4.61 -1.92
CA LYS A 92 -13.20 5.29 -0.92
C LYS A 92 -12.41 6.39 -0.22
N ARG A 93 -11.16 6.12 0.14
CA ARG A 93 -10.31 7.11 0.80
C ARG A 93 -9.94 8.26 -0.12
N TYR A 94 -9.75 7.98 -1.40
CA TYR A 94 -9.55 9.03 -2.40
C TYR A 94 -10.75 9.98 -2.43
N LYS A 95 -11.95 9.42 -2.53
CA LYS A 95 -13.17 10.22 -2.58
C LYS A 95 -13.32 11.08 -1.34
N TYR A 96 -13.09 10.48 -0.18
CA TYR A 96 -13.13 11.21 1.09
C TYR A 96 -12.10 12.35 1.08
N PHE A 97 -10.90 12.07 0.62
CA PHE A 97 -9.83 13.07 0.56
C PHE A 97 -10.24 14.28 -0.28
N VAL A 98 -10.73 14.07 -1.50
CA VAL A 98 -11.07 15.19 -2.39
C VAL A 98 -12.35 15.91 -1.97
N ASP A 99 -13.28 15.21 -1.31
CA ASP A 99 -14.54 15.81 -0.88
C ASP A 99 -14.38 16.68 0.37
N TYR A 100 -13.40 16.38 1.24
CA TYR A 100 -13.26 17.01 2.54
C TYR A 100 -12.00 17.86 2.71
N ILE A 101 -11.32 18.10 1.64
CA ILE A 101 -10.21 19.03 1.60
C ILE A 101 -10.54 20.22 0.70
#